data_2550fe07b15aa2ccd1fd2a157d1652b4
#
_entry.id   2550fe07b15aa2ccd1fd2a157d1652b4
#
_cell.length_a   1.000
_cell.length_b   1.000
_cell.length_c   1.000
_cell.angle_alpha   90.00
_cell.angle_beta   90.00
_cell.angle_gamma   90.00
#
_symmetry.space_group_name_H-M   'P 1'
#
loop_
_entity.id
_entity.type
_entity.pdbx_description
1 polymer ?
#
loop_
_entity_poly.entity_id
_entity_poly.type
_entity_poly.pdbx_seq_one_letter_code
_entity_poly.pdbx_strand_id
1 'polypeptide(L)'
;MEQRNNLVLQGTETFSRGALDNVALESGALVLDSSAGRYLPYGSYTTPEFAMPAFCNLNVSWNASAPHNTMVEVRCRVYAGNTWTGWMSFGKWAPDYPRCSINAQSEDGMIFLLGDTVTVATPGGGTGIQLQVNLSTNDDKSTPAVRLLSAAVRPLTWEKHEGRPLNRRLYLPEYCLSAHDPSFGREMDLPLVMAALMNRWGEDILPEEVAYAMEDNATRSTGNAAFAAAAAGCCGFPCWQAWMDLQDLRTQIHDDCPVAVRVERRIRGQRDPVGIWMGLRGFGHDDAVMADYVLLNDPTADSDGSVNCTMALSDFLRYFTGRAIALRRKPRDAAADLPNRVRCDLARSEDGRCYYFEQRGQRDPLPDDFSGWTAYTLHDGIAHATTAHRTFRRMERTPDGGLCFPPEQLTAGGRCSVYAVDQTGRMRVAEVRLPAPPRPPVAPPAAPQNDPQSTGQSDL
;
A
#
# COMPACT_ATOMS: atom_id res chain seq x y z
N MET A 1 -2.83 -10.04 -32.74
CA MET A 1 -2.96 -9.09 -31.61
C MET A 1 -2.81 -9.92 -30.36
N GLU A 2 -1.72 -9.75 -29.63
CA GLU A 2 -1.50 -10.42 -28.35
C GLU A 2 -2.63 -10.02 -27.40
N GLN A 3 -3.40 -11.00 -26.92
CA GLN A 3 -4.51 -10.75 -26.00
C GLN A 3 -3.90 -10.39 -24.65
N ARG A 4 -4.03 -9.13 -24.26
CA ARG A 4 -3.49 -8.65 -22.99
C ARG A 4 -4.44 -9.00 -21.85
N ASN A 5 -3.92 -9.71 -20.84
CA ASN A 5 -4.65 -10.02 -19.62
C ASN A 5 -4.90 -8.80 -18.73
N ASN A 6 -4.13 -7.74 -18.92
CA ASN A 6 -4.14 -6.54 -18.10
C ASN A 6 -4.40 -5.31 -18.96
N LEU A 7 -5.44 -4.55 -18.62
CA LEU A 7 -5.81 -3.27 -19.22
C LEU A 7 -5.52 -2.17 -18.20
N VAL A 8 -4.73 -1.17 -18.59
CA VAL A 8 -4.47 0.02 -17.77
C VAL A 8 -4.84 1.25 -18.59
N LEU A 9 -5.76 2.04 -18.06
CA LEU A 9 -6.31 3.25 -18.67
C LEU A 9 -5.83 4.45 -17.85
N GLN A 10 -5.08 5.35 -18.48
CA GLN A 10 -4.60 6.58 -17.84
C GLN A 10 -4.37 7.69 -18.88
N GLY A 11 -4.53 8.93 -18.43
CA GLY A 11 -4.27 10.11 -19.25
C GLY A 11 -5.39 10.47 -20.21
N THR A 12 -5.33 11.70 -20.72
CA THR A 12 -6.38 12.31 -21.53
C THR A 12 -6.71 11.52 -22.78
N GLU A 13 -5.70 11.03 -23.52
CA GLU A 13 -5.92 10.28 -24.76
C GLU A 13 -6.75 9.01 -24.54
N THR A 14 -6.49 8.31 -23.44
CA THR A 14 -7.19 7.07 -23.14
C THR A 14 -8.62 7.33 -22.64
N PHE A 15 -8.77 8.28 -21.73
CA PHE A 15 -10.08 8.61 -21.18
C PHE A 15 -11.02 9.30 -22.16
N SER A 16 -10.49 10.05 -23.13
CA SER A 16 -11.32 10.71 -24.18
C SER A 16 -12.04 9.72 -25.10
N ARG A 17 -11.70 8.44 -25.07
CA ARG A 17 -12.36 7.39 -25.85
C ARG A 17 -13.68 6.89 -25.24
N GLY A 18 -13.94 7.21 -23.99
CA GLY A 18 -15.18 6.83 -23.29
C GLY A 18 -16.25 7.93 -23.33
N ALA A 19 -17.41 7.62 -22.79
CA ALA A 19 -18.52 8.54 -22.65
C ALA A 19 -18.39 9.33 -21.34
N LEU A 20 -18.41 10.67 -21.45
CA LEU A 20 -18.38 11.61 -20.34
C LEU A 20 -19.79 12.18 -20.15
N ASP A 21 -20.32 12.09 -18.96
CA ASP A 21 -21.61 12.69 -18.54
C ASP A 21 -21.37 13.49 -17.26
N ASN A 22 -21.42 14.81 -17.35
CA ASN A 22 -21.06 15.74 -16.27
C ASN A 22 -19.63 15.51 -15.71
N VAL A 23 -18.73 15.01 -16.54
CA VAL A 23 -17.31 14.76 -16.22
C VAL A 23 -16.44 15.45 -17.24
N ALA A 24 -15.40 16.11 -16.78
CA ALA A 24 -14.36 16.75 -17.60
C ALA A 24 -13.03 16.02 -17.47
N LEU A 25 -12.12 16.28 -18.42
CA LEU A 25 -10.75 15.80 -18.40
C LEU A 25 -9.82 16.97 -18.03
N GLU A 26 -9.24 16.92 -16.84
CA GLU A 26 -8.30 17.94 -16.37
C GLU A 26 -6.96 17.29 -15.98
N SER A 27 -5.88 17.78 -16.57
CA SER A 27 -4.51 17.27 -16.29
C SER A 27 -4.39 15.75 -16.35
N GLY A 28 -5.12 15.10 -17.27
CA GLY A 28 -5.10 13.67 -17.45
C GLY A 28 -5.96 12.88 -16.46
N ALA A 29 -6.77 13.54 -15.66
CA ALA A 29 -7.71 12.93 -14.72
C ALA A 29 -9.17 13.18 -15.13
N LEU A 30 -10.04 12.26 -14.74
CA LEU A 30 -11.50 12.44 -14.76
C LEU A 30 -11.90 13.24 -13.52
N VAL A 31 -12.56 14.34 -13.69
CA VAL A 31 -13.09 15.22 -12.63
C VAL A 31 -14.56 15.55 -12.92
N LEU A 32 -15.30 16.00 -11.93
CA LEU A 32 -16.64 16.54 -12.18
C LEU A 32 -16.55 17.77 -13.09
N ASP A 33 -17.45 17.89 -14.03
CA ASP A 33 -17.59 19.10 -14.84
C ASP A 33 -18.06 20.28 -13.98
N SER A 34 -17.79 21.48 -14.45
CA SER A 34 -18.11 22.69 -13.69
C SER A 34 -18.90 23.69 -14.54
N SER A 35 -19.81 24.42 -13.89
CA SER A 35 -20.55 25.51 -14.48
C SER A 35 -20.40 26.76 -13.59
N ALA A 36 -20.01 27.87 -14.18
CA ALA A 36 -19.78 29.15 -13.46
C ALA A 36 -18.79 28.98 -12.26
N GLY A 37 -17.75 28.15 -12.40
CA GLY A 37 -16.76 27.94 -11.37
C GLY A 37 -17.21 27.05 -10.19
N ARG A 38 -18.31 26.31 -10.35
CA ARG A 38 -18.85 25.37 -9.37
C ARG A 38 -18.95 24.00 -9.99
N TYR A 39 -18.48 22.98 -9.27
CA TYR A 39 -18.57 21.60 -9.72
C TYR A 39 -20.01 21.08 -9.68
N LEU A 40 -20.37 20.28 -10.67
CA LEU A 40 -21.66 19.58 -10.69
C LEU A 40 -21.67 18.52 -9.58
N PRO A 41 -22.83 18.25 -8.95
CA PRO A 41 -22.90 17.36 -7.78
C PRO A 41 -22.65 15.88 -8.13
N TYR A 42 -22.83 15.51 -9.39
CA TYR A 42 -22.69 14.14 -9.87
C TYR A 42 -22.28 14.10 -11.34
N GLY A 43 -21.44 13.14 -11.67
CA GLY A 43 -21.07 12.83 -13.04
C GLY A 43 -20.62 11.37 -13.20
N SER A 44 -20.66 10.86 -14.42
CA SER A 44 -20.23 9.52 -14.72
C SER A 44 -19.34 9.45 -15.96
N TYR A 45 -18.39 8.54 -15.91
CA TYR A 45 -17.55 8.17 -17.04
C TYR A 45 -17.76 6.69 -17.35
N THR A 46 -18.01 6.36 -18.60
CA THR A 46 -18.14 4.97 -19.05
C THR A 46 -17.12 4.68 -20.14
N THR A 47 -16.29 3.66 -19.93
CA THR A 47 -15.27 3.26 -20.91
C THR A 47 -15.89 2.70 -22.18
N PRO A 48 -15.18 2.63 -23.30
CA PRO A 48 -15.53 1.71 -24.38
C PRO A 48 -15.62 0.27 -23.87
N GLU A 49 -16.27 -0.58 -24.65
CA GLU A 49 -16.29 -2.02 -24.44
C GLU A 49 -14.92 -2.60 -24.87
N PHE A 50 -14.35 -3.45 -24.03
CA PHE A 50 -13.07 -4.10 -24.31
C PHE A 50 -13.27 -5.60 -24.47
N ALA A 51 -12.84 -6.14 -25.62
CA ALA A 51 -12.72 -7.58 -25.80
C ALA A 51 -11.51 -8.08 -25.00
N MET A 52 -11.70 -9.14 -24.23
CA MET A 52 -10.69 -9.80 -23.41
C MET A 52 -10.55 -11.27 -23.82
N PRO A 53 -9.40 -11.93 -23.55
CA PRO A 53 -9.33 -13.38 -23.62
C PRO A 53 -10.38 -13.97 -22.69
N ALA A 54 -10.96 -15.13 -23.04
CA ALA A 54 -11.95 -15.78 -22.18
C ALA A 54 -11.38 -15.99 -20.76
N PHE A 55 -12.09 -15.49 -19.73
CA PHE A 55 -11.58 -15.42 -18.36
C PHE A 55 -12.57 -15.91 -17.31
N CYS A 56 -12.02 -16.38 -16.18
CA CYS A 56 -12.82 -16.81 -15.02
C CYS A 56 -12.83 -15.79 -13.89
N ASN A 57 -11.81 -14.93 -13.78
CA ASN A 57 -11.77 -13.88 -12.76
C ASN A 57 -11.42 -12.53 -13.40
N LEU A 58 -12.00 -11.46 -12.82
CA LEU A 58 -11.67 -10.07 -13.13
C LEU A 58 -11.41 -9.32 -11.82
N ASN A 59 -10.30 -8.59 -11.78
CA ASN A 59 -9.97 -7.64 -10.73
C ASN A 59 -9.92 -6.24 -11.33
N VAL A 60 -10.59 -5.30 -10.68
CA VAL A 60 -10.59 -3.89 -11.07
C VAL A 60 -9.89 -3.07 -10.00
N SER A 61 -9.13 -2.08 -10.42
CA SER A 61 -8.51 -1.13 -9.50
C SER A 61 -8.47 0.27 -10.10
N TRP A 62 -8.31 1.25 -9.23
CA TRP A 62 -8.31 2.67 -9.61
C TRP A 62 -7.32 3.45 -8.77
N ASN A 63 -6.85 4.59 -9.31
CA ASN A 63 -6.13 5.59 -8.55
C ASN A 63 -6.94 6.88 -8.58
N ALA A 64 -7.42 7.27 -7.40
CA ALA A 64 -8.29 8.42 -7.25
C ALA A 64 -7.93 9.21 -5.99
N SER A 65 -7.94 10.53 -6.10
CA SER A 65 -8.03 11.41 -4.94
C SER A 65 -9.50 11.77 -4.72
N ALA A 66 -9.93 11.68 -3.47
CA ALA A 66 -11.27 12.07 -3.06
C ALA A 66 -11.12 13.04 -1.88
N PRO A 67 -11.14 14.36 -2.11
CA PRO A 67 -11.18 15.36 -1.04
C PRO A 67 -12.42 15.22 -0.15
N HIS A 68 -12.45 15.92 0.97
CA HIS A 68 -13.65 16.00 1.82
C HIS A 68 -14.91 16.30 1.02
N ASN A 69 -16.02 15.70 1.41
CA ASN A 69 -17.34 15.81 0.77
C ASN A 69 -17.41 15.20 -0.64
N THR A 70 -16.41 14.46 -1.09
CA THR A 70 -16.42 13.82 -2.41
C THR A 70 -16.37 12.31 -2.30
N MET A 71 -16.78 11.63 -3.36
CA MET A 71 -16.82 10.17 -3.43
C MET A 71 -16.56 9.69 -4.86
N VAL A 72 -15.89 8.56 -4.96
CA VAL A 72 -15.70 7.79 -6.18
C VAL A 72 -16.33 6.41 -6.00
N GLU A 73 -17.10 5.97 -6.98
CA GLU A 73 -17.58 4.60 -7.09
C GLU A 73 -17.14 4.02 -8.43
N VAL A 74 -16.54 2.84 -8.42
CA VAL A 74 -16.15 2.13 -9.64
C VAL A 74 -17.03 0.92 -9.82
N ARG A 75 -17.54 0.74 -11.04
CA ARG A 75 -18.40 -0.36 -11.44
C ARG A 75 -17.84 -1.10 -12.64
N CYS A 76 -18.23 -2.34 -12.80
CA CYS A 76 -17.97 -3.09 -14.02
C CYS A 76 -19.23 -3.83 -14.49
N ARG A 77 -19.25 -4.16 -15.78
CA ARG A 77 -20.10 -5.19 -16.33
C ARG A 77 -19.26 -6.12 -17.22
N VAL A 78 -19.71 -7.35 -17.35
CA VAL A 78 -19.00 -8.40 -18.08
C VAL A 78 -19.88 -8.93 -19.19
N TYR A 79 -19.30 -9.19 -20.35
CA TYR A 79 -19.94 -9.91 -21.43
C TYR A 79 -19.67 -11.40 -21.25
N ALA A 80 -20.71 -12.17 -20.93
CA ALA A 80 -20.66 -13.61 -20.70
C ALA A 80 -21.97 -14.24 -21.18
N GLY A 81 -21.96 -15.49 -21.64
CA GLY A 81 -23.18 -16.16 -22.12
C GLY A 81 -23.90 -15.42 -23.27
N ASN A 82 -23.15 -14.70 -24.11
CA ASN A 82 -23.64 -13.87 -25.23
C ASN A 82 -24.50 -12.66 -24.81
N THR A 83 -24.36 -12.19 -23.57
CA THR A 83 -25.06 -11.00 -23.10
C THR A 83 -24.18 -10.19 -22.14
N TRP A 84 -24.50 -8.89 -21.97
CA TRP A 84 -23.92 -8.07 -20.93
C TRP A 84 -24.68 -8.27 -19.61
N THR A 85 -23.93 -8.44 -18.52
CA THR A 85 -24.53 -8.43 -17.18
C THR A 85 -24.95 -7.01 -16.78
N GLY A 86 -25.72 -6.91 -15.71
CA GLY A 86 -25.93 -5.64 -15.01
C GLY A 86 -24.61 -5.07 -14.44
N TRP A 87 -24.62 -3.79 -14.12
CA TRP A 87 -23.50 -3.13 -13.48
C TRP A 87 -23.32 -3.61 -12.03
N MET A 88 -22.10 -3.99 -11.68
CA MET A 88 -21.71 -4.36 -10.31
C MET A 88 -20.72 -3.34 -9.76
N SER A 89 -20.94 -2.91 -8.52
CA SER A 89 -20.15 -1.91 -7.82
C SER A 89 -19.07 -2.57 -6.98
N PHE A 90 -17.83 -2.09 -7.09
CA PHE A 90 -16.73 -2.45 -6.18
C PHE A 90 -16.78 -1.69 -4.84
N GLY A 91 -17.79 -0.85 -4.64
CA GLY A 91 -17.98 -0.08 -3.43
C GLY A 91 -17.58 1.37 -3.56
N LYS A 92 -17.42 2.02 -2.42
CA LYS A 92 -17.21 3.46 -2.32
C LYS A 92 -15.82 3.77 -1.83
N TRP A 93 -15.19 4.73 -2.48
CA TRP A 93 -13.91 5.31 -2.07
C TRP A 93 -14.13 6.79 -1.72
N ALA A 94 -14.00 7.13 -0.43
CA ALA A 94 -14.23 8.47 0.09
C ALA A 94 -13.50 8.67 1.43
N PRO A 95 -13.10 9.90 1.80
CA PRO A 95 -12.48 10.18 3.10
C PRO A 95 -13.48 10.23 4.25
N ASP A 96 -14.70 10.76 3.99
CA ASP A 96 -15.69 11.08 5.03
C ASP A 96 -16.70 9.95 5.28
N TYR A 97 -16.72 8.94 4.42
CA TYR A 97 -17.61 7.80 4.51
C TYR A 97 -16.81 6.51 4.69
N PRO A 98 -17.36 5.52 5.39
CA PRO A 98 -16.71 4.22 5.46
C PRO A 98 -16.47 3.67 4.05
N ARG A 99 -15.22 3.32 3.77
CA ARG A 99 -14.86 2.61 2.54
C ARG A 99 -15.37 1.19 2.66
N CYS A 100 -16.32 0.83 1.84
CA CYS A 100 -16.97 -0.47 1.90
C CYS A 100 -16.96 -1.11 0.52
N SER A 101 -16.45 -2.32 0.42
CA SER A 101 -16.70 -3.19 -0.72
C SER A 101 -18.16 -3.69 -0.70
N ILE A 102 -18.61 -4.16 -1.85
CA ILE A 102 -19.96 -4.70 -2.01
C ILE A 102 -19.83 -6.13 -2.54
N ASN A 103 -20.42 -7.08 -1.84
CA ASN A 103 -20.63 -8.41 -2.40
C ASN A 103 -21.93 -8.41 -3.21
N ALA A 104 -21.86 -8.87 -4.44
CA ALA A 104 -22.98 -8.86 -5.36
C ALA A 104 -22.99 -10.12 -6.22
N GLN A 105 -24.18 -10.44 -6.71
CA GLN A 105 -24.40 -11.49 -7.72
C GLN A 105 -25.23 -10.90 -8.84
N SER A 106 -24.92 -11.23 -10.09
CA SER A 106 -25.79 -10.88 -11.22
C SER A 106 -27.13 -11.62 -11.13
N GLU A 107 -28.20 -11.00 -11.64
CA GLU A 107 -29.56 -11.56 -11.59
C GLU A 107 -29.67 -12.95 -12.24
N ASP A 108 -28.85 -13.20 -13.25
CA ASP A 108 -28.76 -14.48 -13.96
C ASP A 108 -27.87 -15.52 -13.27
N GLY A 109 -27.19 -15.16 -12.16
CA GLY A 109 -26.29 -16.05 -11.43
C GLY A 109 -24.99 -16.37 -12.17
N MET A 110 -24.67 -15.69 -13.26
CA MET A 110 -23.46 -15.94 -14.04
C MET A 110 -22.21 -15.33 -13.42
N ILE A 111 -22.35 -14.31 -12.59
CA ILE A 111 -21.24 -13.53 -12.07
C ILE A 111 -21.42 -13.25 -10.59
N PHE A 112 -20.34 -13.42 -9.84
CA PHE A 112 -20.24 -13.13 -8.41
C PHE A 112 -19.14 -12.13 -8.17
N LEU A 113 -19.43 -11.06 -7.47
CA LEU A 113 -18.44 -10.13 -6.95
C LEU A 113 -18.26 -10.37 -5.45
N LEU A 114 -17.05 -10.73 -5.03
CA LEU A 114 -16.68 -10.89 -3.63
C LEU A 114 -15.46 -9.97 -3.34
N GLY A 115 -15.70 -8.95 -2.54
CA GLY A 115 -14.68 -7.94 -2.21
C GLY A 115 -14.16 -7.23 -3.45
N ASP A 116 -13.00 -7.64 -3.94
CA ASP A 116 -12.32 -7.04 -5.09
C ASP A 116 -12.21 -7.97 -6.31
N THR A 117 -12.89 -9.12 -6.30
CA THR A 117 -12.77 -10.12 -7.35
C THR A 117 -14.12 -10.51 -7.91
N VAL A 118 -14.29 -10.31 -9.21
CA VAL A 118 -15.40 -10.86 -9.98
C VAL A 118 -15.05 -12.27 -10.42
N THR A 119 -15.94 -13.22 -10.15
CA THR A 119 -15.85 -14.60 -10.64
C THR A 119 -16.95 -14.87 -11.65
N VAL A 120 -16.57 -15.40 -12.81
CA VAL A 120 -17.48 -15.76 -13.89
C VAL A 120 -17.75 -17.27 -13.82
N ALA A 121 -19.01 -17.64 -13.58
CA ALA A 121 -19.42 -19.02 -13.38
C ALA A 121 -19.82 -19.74 -14.69
N THR A 122 -19.93 -19.02 -15.81
CA THR A 122 -20.26 -19.65 -17.11
C THR A 122 -19.08 -20.48 -17.62
N PRO A 123 -19.31 -21.66 -18.21
CA PRO A 123 -18.24 -22.53 -18.73
C PRO A 123 -17.34 -21.84 -19.78
N GLY A 124 -17.90 -20.93 -20.58
CA GLY A 124 -17.14 -20.14 -21.57
C GLY A 124 -16.42 -18.92 -20.98
N GLY A 125 -16.61 -18.64 -19.69
CA GLY A 125 -16.06 -17.44 -19.05
C GLY A 125 -16.64 -16.14 -19.56
N GLY A 126 -16.03 -15.04 -19.13
CA GLY A 126 -16.27 -13.70 -19.68
C GLY A 126 -15.36 -13.45 -20.87
N THR A 127 -15.83 -12.70 -21.86
CA THR A 127 -15.05 -12.35 -23.05
C THR A 127 -15.00 -10.85 -23.34
N GLY A 128 -15.72 -10.05 -22.56
CA GLY A 128 -15.72 -8.60 -22.67
C GLY A 128 -15.90 -7.94 -21.32
N ILE A 129 -15.39 -6.75 -21.18
CA ILE A 129 -15.52 -5.91 -19.98
C ILE A 129 -15.85 -4.48 -20.36
N GLN A 130 -16.55 -3.81 -19.47
CA GLN A 130 -16.75 -2.36 -19.52
C GLN A 130 -16.73 -1.83 -18.09
N LEU A 131 -16.07 -0.68 -17.90
CA LEU A 131 -15.96 -0.01 -16.61
C LEU A 131 -16.77 1.27 -16.59
N GLN A 132 -17.30 1.61 -15.42
CA GLN A 132 -17.96 2.88 -15.17
C GLN A 132 -17.40 3.50 -13.88
N VAL A 133 -17.20 4.80 -13.89
CA VAL A 133 -16.82 5.58 -12.72
C VAL A 133 -17.90 6.60 -12.45
N ASN A 134 -18.40 6.61 -11.24
CA ASN A 134 -19.31 7.62 -10.75
C ASN A 134 -18.55 8.54 -9.80
N LEU A 135 -18.62 9.84 -10.06
CA LEU A 135 -18.04 10.91 -9.24
C LEU A 135 -19.16 11.68 -8.58
N SER A 136 -19.01 12.03 -7.32
CA SER A 136 -19.97 12.87 -6.63
C SER A 136 -19.30 13.82 -5.64
N THR A 137 -19.95 14.96 -5.41
CA THR A 137 -19.56 15.94 -4.39
C THR A 137 -20.80 16.52 -3.70
N ASN A 138 -20.66 16.77 -2.39
CA ASN A 138 -21.61 17.57 -1.61
C ASN A 138 -21.15 19.03 -1.45
N ASP A 139 -20.00 19.37 -2.03
CA ASP A 139 -19.39 20.69 -1.98
C ASP A 139 -19.04 21.14 -3.40
N ASP A 140 -19.70 22.16 -3.90
CA ASP A 140 -19.51 22.70 -5.25
C ASP A 140 -18.10 23.26 -5.54
N LYS A 141 -17.21 23.29 -4.54
CA LYS A 141 -15.83 23.75 -4.64
C LYS A 141 -14.80 22.62 -4.71
N SER A 142 -15.24 21.40 -4.45
CA SER A 142 -14.36 20.22 -4.41
C SER A 142 -14.81 19.18 -5.43
N THR A 143 -13.85 18.54 -6.09
CA THR A 143 -14.10 17.43 -7.02
C THR A 143 -13.20 16.26 -6.70
N PRO A 144 -13.67 15.02 -6.79
CA PRO A 144 -12.78 13.86 -6.84
C PRO A 144 -12.07 13.82 -8.20
N ALA A 145 -10.89 13.18 -8.25
CA ALA A 145 -10.13 13.06 -9.47
C ALA A 145 -9.63 11.61 -9.66
N VAL A 146 -9.99 10.98 -10.77
CA VAL A 146 -9.55 9.62 -11.11
C VAL A 146 -8.48 9.69 -12.20
N ARG A 147 -7.27 9.20 -11.89
CA ARG A 147 -6.09 9.27 -12.75
C ARG A 147 -5.77 7.97 -13.46
N LEU A 148 -6.22 6.84 -12.92
CA LEU A 148 -5.99 5.53 -13.48
C LEU A 148 -7.19 4.63 -13.19
N LEU A 149 -7.59 3.85 -14.21
CA LEU A 149 -8.48 2.70 -14.09
C LEU A 149 -7.77 1.48 -14.65
N SER A 150 -7.97 0.33 -14.05
CA SER A 150 -7.43 -0.91 -14.58
C SER A 150 -8.39 -2.07 -14.44
N ALA A 151 -8.26 -3.02 -15.34
CA ALA A 151 -8.93 -4.30 -15.29
C ALA A 151 -7.93 -5.40 -15.62
N ALA A 152 -7.86 -6.40 -14.76
CA ALA A 152 -6.97 -7.54 -14.90
C ALA A 152 -7.79 -8.83 -14.90
N VAL A 153 -7.63 -9.66 -15.93
CA VAL A 153 -8.38 -10.90 -16.07
C VAL A 153 -7.49 -12.12 -15.92
N ARG A 154 -8.00 -13.16 -15.24
CA ARG A 154 -7.40 -14.48 -15.25
C ARG A 154 -7.97 -15.29 -16.40
N PRO A 155 -7.20 -15.58 -17.46
CA PRO A 155 -7.68 -16.35 -18.59
C PRO A 155 -8.10 -17.76 -18.19
N LEU A 156 -9.12 -18.31 -18.87
CA LEU A 156 -9.49 -19.73 -18.73
C LEU A 156 -8.35 -20.63 -19.19
N THR A 157 -7.73 -20.27 -20.32
CA THR A 157 -6.53 -20.93 -20.82
C THR A 157 -5.38 -19.93 -20.72
N TRP A 158 -4.55 -20.10 -19.71
CA TRP A 158 -3.43 -19.21 -19.48
C TRP A 158 -2.12 -19.85 -19.92
N GLU A 159 -1.63 -19.42 -21.08
CA GLU A 159 -0.27 -19.72 -21.49
C GLU A 159 0.69 -18.89 -20.67
N LYS A 160 1.40 -19.57 -19.75
CA LYS A 160 2.38 -18.94 -18.87
C LYS A 160 3.74 -18.94 -19.56
N HIS A 161 4.32 -17.78 -19.69
CA HIS A 161 5.64 -17.61 -20.28
C HIS A 161 6.67 -17.44 -19.17
N GLU A 162 7.84 -18.07 -19.35
CA GLU A 162 8.92 -17.95 -18.35
C GLU A 162 9.77 -16.70 -18.56
N GLY A 163 9.88 -16.24 -19.78
CA GLY A 163 10.77 -15.13 -20.15
C GLY A 163 12.25 -15.53 -20.07
N ARG A 164 13.14 -14.54 -20.19
CA ARG A 164 14.58 -14.76 -20.08
C ARG A 164 15.00 -14.84 -18.61
N PRO A 165 15.94 -15.71 -18.23
CA PRO A 165 16.53 -15.72 -16.91
C PRO A 165 17.04 -14.33 -16.50
N LEU A 166 16.84 -13.96 -15.26
CA LEU A 166 17.22 -12.66 -14.74
C LEU A 166 17.99 -12.87 -13.43
N ASN A 167 19.16 -12.25 -13.33
CA ASN A 167 19.91 -12.16 -12.08
C ASN A 167 19.95 -10.69 -11.66
N ARG A 168 18.98 -10.29 -10.83
CA ARG A 168 18.83 -8.92 -10.36
C ARG A 168 18.17 -8.88 -9.00
N ARG A 169 18.74 -8.08 -8.11
CA ARG A 169 18.24 -7.83 -6.76
C ARG A 169 17.90 -6.36 -6.61
N LEU A 170 16.69 -6.08 -6.16
CA LEU A 170 16.22 -4.75 -5.80
C LEU A 170 16.21 -4.61 -4.27
N TYR A 171 16.41 -3.39 -3.82
CA TYR A 171 16.19 -3.04 -2.42
C TYR A 171 14.68 -2.85 -2.17
N LEU A 172 14.19 -3.36 -1.05
CA LEU A 172 12.84 -3.16 -0.57
C LEU A 172 12.89 -3.08 0.96
N PRO A 173 12.31 -2.04 1.61
CA PRO A 173 12.25 -1.94 3.06
C PRO A 173 11.64 -3.19 3.70
N GLU A 174 12.14 -3.55 4.87
CA GLU A 174 11.80 -4.77 5.59
C GLU A 174 10.81 -4.45 6.71
N TYR A 175 9.61 -5.01 6.63
CA TYR A 175 8.54 -4.84 7.60
C TYR A 175 7.91 -6.18 7.91
N CYS A 176 7.88 -6.57 9.20
CA CYS A 176 7.26 -7.81 9.65
C CYS A 176 5.99 -7.55 10.47
N LEU A 177 5.08 -8.51 10.49
CA LEU A 177 3.81 -8.43 11.22
C LEU A 177 4.01 -8.19 12.72
N SER A 178 5.01 -8.82 13.32
CA SER A 178 5.24 -8.78 14.76
C SER A 178 5.70 -7.42 15.28
N ALA A 179 6.20 -6.54 14.41
CA ALA A 179 6.70 -5.21 14.75
C ALA A 179 5.65 -4.09 14.57
N HIS A 180 4.41 -4.43 14.18
CA HIS A 180 3.37 -3.48 13.85
C HIS A 180 2.10 -3.67 14.69
N ASP A 181 1.07 -2.87 14.40
CA ASP A 181 -0.16 -2.83 15.16
C ASP A 181 -0.85 -4.22 15.18
N PRO A 182 -0.94 -4.87 16.34
CA PRO A 182 -1.51 -6.20 16.46
C PRO A 182 -3.03 -6.26 16.21
N SER A 183 -3.72 -5.13 16.17
CA SER A 183 -5.17 -5.08 15.92
C SER A 183 -5.54 -5.56 14.51
N PHE A 184 -4.65 -5.40 13.55
CA PHE A 184 -4.84 -5.90 12.19
C PHE A 184 -4.47 -7.39 12.03
N GLY A 185 -3.76 -7.96 12.99
CA GLY A 185 -3.37 -9.37 12.96
C GLY A 185 -2.62 -9.75 11.67
N ARG A 186 -3.01 -10.87 11.06
CA ARG A 186 -2.38 -11.38 9.83
C ARG A 186 -2.71 -10.58 8.57
N GLU A 187 -3.79 -9.82 8.59
CA GLU A 187 -4.24 -9.03 7.45
C GLU A 187 -3.37 -7.78 7.20
N MET A 188 -2.41 -7.54 8.09
CA MET A 188 -1.41 -6.49 7.91
C MET A 188 -0.37 -6.82 6.81
N ASP A 189 -0.34 -8.04 6.25
CA ASP A 189 0.63 -8.45 5.24
C ASP A 189 0.60 -7.54 4.00
N LEU A 190 -0.58 -7.25 3.46
CA LEU A 190 -0.72 -6.36 2.29
C LEU A 190 -0.32 -4.91 2.60
N PRO A 191 -0.80 -4.25 3.67
CA PRO A 191 -0.32 -2.93 4.07
C PRO A 191 1.20 -2.83 4.22
N LEU A 192 1.85 -3.83 4.83
CA LEU A 192 3.31 -3.88 5.00
C LEU A 192 4.04 -3.89 3.67
N VAL A 193 3.60 -4.74 2.75
CA VAL A 193 4.19 -4.82 1.40
C VAL A 193 3.95 -3.52 0.63
N MET A 194 2.75 -2.95 0.69
CA MET A 194 2.43 -1.69 0.00
C MET A 194 3.24 -0.51 0.54
N ALA A 195 3.38 -0.40 1.86
CA ALA A 195 4.26 0.61 2.48
C ALA A 195 5.72 0.43 2.03
N ALA A 196 6.22 -0.81 1.99
CA ALA A 196 7.56 -1.09 1.51
C ALA A 196 7.77 -0.67 0.05
N LEU A 197 6.79 -0.95 -0.83
CA LEU A 197 6.83 -0.54 -2.24
C LEU A 197 6.87 0.98 -2.40
N MET A 198 6.08 1.74 -1.64
CA MET A 198 6.05 3.20 -1.69
C MET A 198 7.31 3.82 -1.07
N ASN A 199 7.73 3.32 0.10
CA ASN A 199 8.90 3.84 0.82
C ASN A 199 10.21 3.56 0.09
N ARG A 200 10.28 2.54 -0.75
CA ARG A 200 11.40 2.35 -1.68
C ARG A 200 11.67 3.59 -2.54
N TRP A 201 10.64 4.32 -2.88
CA TRP A 201 10.73 5.51 -3.74
C TRP A 201 10.87 6.82 -2.97
N GLY A 202 11.17 6.73 -1.66
CA GLY A 202 11.49 7.89 -0.82
C GLY A 202 10.30 8.45 -0.03
N GLU A 203 9.18 7.75 0.02
CA GLU A 203 8.13 8.06 0.96
C GLU A 203 8.52 7.61 2.38
N ASP A 204 7.90 8.21 3.36
CA ASP A 204 8.01 7.85 4.78
C ASP A 204 6.60 7.62 5.33
N ILE A 205 5.97 6.56 4.84
CA ILE A 205 4.59 6.18 5.19
C ILE A 205 4.67 4.98 6.13
N LEU A 206 4.00 5.09 7.28
CA LEU A 206 3.86 3.94 8.17
C LEU A 206 2.95 2.88 7.53
N PRO A 207 3.24 1.59 7.69
CA PRO A 207 2.33 0.52 7.29
C PRO A 207 0.92 0.68 7.86
N GLU A 208 0.79 1.21 9.08
CA GLU A 208 -0.47 1.52 9.72
C GLU A 208 -1.26 2.62 9.00
N GLU A 209 -0.59 3.63 8.45
CA GLU A 209 -1.25 4.65 7.61
C GLU A 209 -1.89 4.01 6.39
N VAL A 210 -1.17 3.08 5.76
CA VAL A 210 -1.69 2.32 4.61
C VAL A 210 -2.85 1.42 5.04
N ALA A 211 -2.70 0.70 6.16
CA ALA A 211 -3.73 -0.19 6.68
C ALA A 211 -5.06 0.54 6.91
N TYR A 212 -5.02 1.65 7.65
CA TYR A 212 -6.22 2.46 7.90
C TYR A 212 -6.78 3.12 6.63
N ALA A 213 -5.91 3.50 5.67
CA ALA A 213 -6.36 4.06 4.40
C ALA A 213 -7.11 3.04 3.54
N MET A 214 -6.72 1.78 3.59
CA MET A 214 -7.28 0.71 2.76
C MET A 214 -8.24 -0.23 3.50
N GLU A 215 -8.51 0.01 4.78
CA GLU A 215 -9.45 -0.81 5.55
C GLU A 215 -10.81 -0.85 4.86
N ASP A 216 -11.27 -2.07 4.59
CA ASP A 216 -12.60 -2.34 4.08
C ASP A 216 -13.58 -2.47 5.24
N ASN A 217 -14.39 -1.45 5.46
CA ASN A 217 -15.31 -1.39 6.59
C ASN A 217 -16.44 -2.43 6.51
N ALA A 218 -16.71 -3.00 5.33
CA ALA A 218 -17.69 -4.07 5.18
C ALA A 218 -17.22 -5.37 5.82
N THR A 219 -15.93 -5.66 5.74
CA THR A 219 -15.31 -6.90 6.22
C THR A 219 -14.39 -6.70 7.41
N ARG A 220 -14.08 -5.45 7.76
CA ARG A 220 -13.06 -5.07 8.76
C ARG A 220 -11.68 -5.63 8.42
N SER A 221 -11.36 -5.66 7.13
CA SER A 221 -10.16 -6.30 6.57
C SER A 221 -9.31 -5.30 5.81
N THR A 222 -8.02 -5.52 5.80
CA THR A 222 -7.04 -4.81 4.95
C THR A 222 -6.59 -5.64 3.75
N GLY A 223 -7.28 -6.74 3.46
CA GLY A 223 -6.95 -7.66 2.35
C GLY A 223 -7.46 -7.22 0.98
N ASN A 224 -8.24 -6.14 0.87
CA ASN A 224 -8.80 -5.66 -0.39
C ASN A 224 -7.74 -4.99 -1.26
N ALA A 225 -7.29 -5.68 -2.32
CA ALA A 225 -6.21 -5.20 -3.18
C ALA A 225 -6.63 -4.03 -4.09
N ALA A 226 -7.94 -3.83 -4.36
CA ALA A 226 -8.42 -2.64 -5.05
C ALA A 226 -8.24 -1.39 -4.18
N PHE A 227 -8.54 -1.49 -2.88
CA PHE A 227 -8.33 -0.41 -1.93
C PHE A 227 -6.84 -0.16 -1.67
N ALA A 228 -6.00 -1.21 -1.71
CA ALA A 228 -4.54 -1.04 -1.65
C ALA A 228 -4.01 -0.23 -2.83
N ALA A 229 -4.46 -0.52 -4.04
CA ALA A 229 -4.10 0.24 -5.23
C ALA A 229 -4.62 1.68 -5.17
N ALA A 230 -5.84 1.88 -4.66
CA ALA A 230 -6.43 3.20 -4.47
C ALA A 230 -5.65 4.03 -3.44
N ALA A 231 -5.24 3.44 -2.30
CA ALA A 231 -4.41 4.10 -1.29
C ALA A 231 -3.05 4.53 -1.84
N ALA A 232 -2.37 3.66 -2.60
CA ALA A 232 -1.13 4.03 -3.29
C ALA A 232 -1.35 5.14 -4.31
N GLY A 233 -2.49 5.13 -5.01
CA GLY A 233 -2.91 6.17 -5.94
C GLY A 233 -3.10 7.53 -5.27
N CYS A 234 -3.63 7.58 -4.04
CA CYS A 234 -3.71 8.79 -3.24
C CYS A 234 -2.33 9.35 -2.87
N CYS A 235 -1.33 8.49 -2.74
CA CYS A 235 0.05 8.90 -2.56
C CYS A 235 0.75 9.30 -3.89
N GLY A 236 0.02 9.33 -5.00
CA GLY A 236 0.53 9.71 -6.32
C GLY A 236 1.21 8.61 -7.11
N PHE A 237 1.23 7.37 -6.62
CA PHE A 237 1.83 6.25 -7.32
C PHE A 237 0.84 5.63 -8.32
N PRO A 238 1.19 5.50 -9.61
CA PRO A 238 0.43 4.64 -10.50
C PRO A 238 0.49 3.20 -9.99
N CYS A 239 -0.67 2.67 -9.60
CA CYS A 239 -0.76 1.37 -8.94
C CYS A 239 -2.00 0.61 -9.41
N TRP A 240 -1.85 -0.69 -9.73
CA TRP A 240 -2.95 -1.51 -10.21
C TRP A 240 -2.78 -2.99 -9.90
N GLN A 241 -3.88 -3.70 -9.79
CA GLN A 241 -3.91 -5.16 -9.75
C GLN A 241 -3.59 -5.73 -11.13
N ALA A 242 -2.90 -6.87 -11.16
CA ALA A 242 -2.54 -7.57 -12.39
C ALA A 242 -2.58 -9.09 -12.21
N TRP A 243 -2.82 -9.80 -13.30
CA TRP A 243 -2.49 -11.22 -13.44
C TRP A 243 -1.20 -11.33 -14.22
N MET A 244 -0.17 -11.87 -13.57
CA MET A 244 1.21 -11.93 -14.09
C MET A 244 1.72 -13.37 -14.16
N ASP A 245 2.44 -13.69 -15.20
CA ASP A 245 3.27 -14.89 -15.29
C ASP A 245 4.74 -14.58 -14.91
N LEU A 246 5.63 -15.55 -15.05
CA LEU A 246 7.03 -15.38 -14.70
C LEU A 246 7.74 -14.34 -15.59
N GLN A 247 7.37 -14.29 -16.87
CA GLN A 247 7.91 -13.28 -17.79
C GLN A 247 7.53 -11.88 -17.38
N ASP A 248 6.25 -11.67 -16.99
CA ASP A 248 5.78 -10.38 -16.50
C ASP A 248 6.53 -9.96 -15.23
N LEU A 249 6.69 -10.88 -14.27
CA LEU A 249 7.42 -10.61 -13.03
C LEU A 249 8.89 -10.27 -13.30
N ARG A 250 9.56 -11.00 -14.20
CA ARG A 250 10.93 -10.69 -14.61
C ARG A 250 11.04 -9.33 -15.28
N THR A 251 10.06 -8.96 -16.09
CA THR A 251 9.99 -7.64 -16.71
C THR A 251 9.85 -6.53 -15.67
N GLN A 252 8.99 -6.71 -14.65
CA GLN A 252 8.85 -5.74 -13.56
C GLN A 252 10.19 -5.51 -12.84
N ILE A 253 10.86 -6.59 -12.47
CA ILE A 253 12.16 -6.51 -11.77
C ILE A 253 13.24 -5.92 -12.69
N HIS A 254 13.23 -6.26 -13.98
CA HIS A 254 14.13 -5.64 -14.97
C HIS A 254 13.93 -4.12 -15.04
N ASP A 255 12.70 -3.66 -14.95
CA ASP A 255 12.33 -2.24 -15.00
C ASP A 255 12.46 -1.52 -13.64
N ASP A 256 13.19 -2.11 -12.68
CA ASP A 256 13.43 -1.57 -11.34
C ASP A 256 12.18 -1.46 -10.46
N CYS A 257 11.12 -2.21 -10.78
CA CYS A 257 9.84 -2.20 -10.07
C CYS A 257 9.63 -3.50 -9.29
N PRO A 258 9.82 -3.53 -7.96
CA PRO A 258 9.38 -4.65 -7.14
C PRO A 258 7.85 -4.75 -7.16
N VAL A 259 7.33 -5.93 -6.90
CA VAL A 259 5.92 -6.27 -7.09
C VAL A 259 5.36 -6.91 -5.82
N ALA A 260 4.15 -6.53 -5.41
CA ALA A 260 3.41 -7.33 -4.44
C ALA A 260 2.85 -8.57 -5.13
N VAL A 261 3.17 -9.76 -4.63
CA VAL A 261 2.73 -11.05 -5.18
C VAL A 261 1.93 -11.82 -4.14
N ARG A 262 0.83 -12.45 -4.58
CA ARG A 262 0.03 -13.29 -3.69
C ARG A 262 0.49 -14.74 -3.77
N VAL A 263 0.95 -15.27 -2.65
CA VAL A 263 1.46 -16.63 -2.50
C VAL A 263 0.54 -17.42 -1.59
N GLU A 264 0.09 -18.60 -2.00
CA GLU A 264 -0.71 -19.49 -1.17
C GLU A 264 0.19 -20.49 -0.46
N ARG A 265 0.15 -20.49 0.87
CA ARG A 265 0.92 -21.42 1.70
C ARG A 265 0.00 -22.35 2.47
N ARG A 266 0.38 -23.62 2.56
CA ARG A 266 -0.23 -24.55 3.51
C ARG A 266 0.42 -24.36 4.87
N ILE A 267 -0.34 -23.84 5.82
CA ILE A 267 0.08 -23.72 7.21
C ILE A 267 -0.29 -25.01 7.92
N ARG A 268 0.67 -25.57 8.69
CA ARG A 268 0.45 -26.81 9.46
C ARG A 268 -0.74 -26.64 10.43
N GLY A 269 -1.73 -27.52 10.33
CA GLY A 269 -2.94 -27.47 11.15
C GLY A 269 -4.10 -26.68 10.55
N GLN A 270 -3.93 -26.05 9.39
CA GLN A 270 -5.02 -25.44 8.64
C GLN A 270 -5.43 -26.32 7.44
N ARG A 271 -6.73 -26.41 7.20
CA ARG A 271 -7.32 -27.25 6.14
C ARG A 271 -7.06 -26.64 4.76
N ASP A 272 -7.21 -25.32 4.65
CA ASP A 272 -7.10 -24.60 3.40
C ASP A 272 -5.80 -23.81 3.33
N PRO A 273 -5.22 -23.61 2.14
CA PRO A 273 -4.07 -22.74 1.95
C PRO A 273 -4.41 -21.31 2.38
N VAL A 274 -3.46 -20.65 3.01
CA VAL A 274 -3.59 -19.23 3.37
C VAL A 274 -2.85 -18.41 2.33
N GLY A 275 -3.55 -17.47 1.72
CA GLY A 275 -2.95 -16.50 0.82
C GLY A 275 -2.24 -15.40 1.62
N ILE A 276 -0.97 -15.18 1.30
CA ILE A 276 -0.12 -14.16 1.90
C ILE A 276 0.40 -13.24 0.80
N TRP A 277 0.39 -11.94 1.04
CA TRP A 277 1.06 -10.98 0.17
C TRP A 277 2.53 -10.86 0.55
N MET A 278 3.41 -10.96 -0.44
CA MET A 278 4.86 -10.83 -0.29
C MET A 278 5.41 -9.80 -1.27
N GLY A 279 6.52 -9.17 -0.92
CA GLY A 279 7.22 -8.28 -1.83
C GLY A 279 8.24 -9.05 -2.68
N LEU A 280 7.99 -9.24 -3.97
CA LEU A 280 8.99 -9.77 -4.91
C LEU A 280 10.00 -8.67 -5.23
N ARG A 281 11.27 -8.92 -4.93
CA ARG A 281 12.36 -7.95 -5.09
C ARG A 281 13.53 -8.43 -5.96
N GLY A 282 13.42 -9.63 -6.53
CA GLY A 282 14.49 -10.09 -7.41
C GLY A 282 14.46 -11.56 -7.77
N PHE A 283 15.39 -11.89 -8.63
CA PHE A 283 15.69 -13.23 -9.11
C PHE A 283 17.19 -13.46 -9.03
N GLY A 284 17.61 -14.70 -8.88
CA GLY A 284 18.99 -15.10 -8.95
C GLY A 284 19.16 -16.54 -9.39
N HIS A 285 20.41 -16.92 -9.61
CA HIS A 285 20.83 -18.27 -9.94
C HIS A 285 21.89 -18.72 -8.93
N ASP A 286 21.81 -19.94 -8.48
CA ASP A 286 22.82 -20.58 -7.64
C ASP A 286 23.58 -21.61 -8.48
N ASP A 287 24.82 -21.28 -8.84
CA ASP A 287 25.68 -22.14 -9.68
C ASP A 287 26.06 -23.44 -8.97
N ALA A 288 26.06 -23.47 -7.64
CA ALA A 288 26.46 -24.67 -6.89
C ALA A 288 25.41 -25.78 -6.99
N VAL A 289 24.13 -25.41 -7.06
CA VAL A 289 23.00 -26.35 -7.18
C VAL A 289 22.30 -26.25 -8.54
N MET A 290 22.81 -25.41 -9.43
CA MET A 290 22.24 -25.16 -10.78
C MET A 290 20.74 -24.87 -10.73
N ALA A 291 20.31 -24.01 -9.81
CA ALA A 291 18.90 -23.71 -9.58
C ALA A 291 18.61 -22.21 -9.52
N ASP A 292 17.52 -21.84 -10.14
CA ASP A 292 16.99 -20.48 -10.05
C ASP A 292 16.22 -20.27 -8.75
N TYR A 293 16.29 -19.07 -8.20
CA TYR A 293 15.55 -18.67 -7.00
C TYR A 293 14.93 -17.28 -7.15
N VAL A 294 13.93 -17.01 -6.33
CA VAL A 294 13.32 -15.69 -6.15
C VAL A 294 13.75 -15.09 -4.82
N LEU A 295 13.89 -13.77 -4.81
CA LEU A 295 14.15 -12.96 -3.62
C LEU A 295 12.85 -12.28 -3.21
N LEU A 296 12.39 -12.54 -1.99
CA LEU A 296 11.13 -12.07 -1.46
C LEU A 296 11.33 -11.31 -0.15
N ASN A 297 10.41 -10.41 0.15
CA ASN A 297 10.14 -9.94 1.50
C ASN A 297 8.89 -10.66 2.00
N ASP A 298 9.06 -11.48 3.04
CA ASP A 298 8.00 -12.22 3.70
C ASP A 298 7.58 -11.48 4.99
N PRO A 299 6.43 -10.79 5.02
CA PRO A 299 6.01 -10.06 6.20
C PRO A 299 5.65 -10.95 7.40
N THR A 300 5.47 -12.27 7.19
CA THR A 300 5.17 -13.22 8.26
C THR A 300 6.41 -13.71 9.02
N ALA A 301 7.58 -13.17 8.69
CA ALA A 301 8.82 -13.46 9.40
C ALA A 301 8.76 -12.99 10.88
N ASP A 302 9.61 -13.58 11.72
CA ASP A 302 9.62 -13.31 13.17
C ASP A 302 10.15 -11.91 13.54
N SER A 303 10.92 -11.30 12.64
CA SER A 303 11.50 -9.96 12.84
C SER A 303 11.75 -9.27 11.52
N ASP A 304 11.90 -7.92 11.52
CA ASP A 304 12.26 -7.15 10.34
C ASP A 304 13.55 -7.69 9.68
N GLY A 305 14.56 -8.03 10.45
CA GLY A 305 15.83 -8.57 9.93
C GLY A 305 15.73 -9.95 9.27
N SER A 306 14.64 -10.68 9.46
CA SER A 306 14.37 -11.99 8.84
C SER A 306 13.36 -11.96 7.69
N VAL A 307 12.81 -10.78 7.37
CA VAL A 307 11.84 -10.57 6.29
C VAL A 307 12.40 -10.96 4.93
N ASN A 308 13.66 -10.66 4.68
CA ASN A 308 14.34 -11.04 3.44
C ASN A 308 14.52 -12.56 3.35
N CYS A 309 13.82 -13.18 2.43
CA CYS A 309 13.94 -14.62 2.20
C CYS A 309 14.25 -14.96 0.75
N THR A 310 14.76 -16.15 0.56
CA THR A 310 15.02 -16.75 -0.74
C THR A 310 14.18 -18.01 -0.86
N MET A 311 13.54 -18.20 -1.99
CA MET A 311 12.72 -19.38 -2.29
C MET A 311 13.16 -19.95 -3.64
N ALA A 312 13.25 -21.28 -3.76
CA ALA A 312 13.48 -21.92 -5.06
C ALA A 312 12.38 -21.48 -6.06
N LEU A 313 12.78 -21.18 -7.29
CA LEU A 313 11.84 -20.72 -8.32
C LEU A 313 10.70 -21.73 -8.55
N SER A 314 11.01 -23.02 -8.54
CA SER A 314 10.01 -24.10 -8.66
C SER A 314 8.96 -24.08 -7.56
N ASP A 315 9.38 -23.81 -6.31
CA ASP A 315 8.47 -23.72 -5.17
C ASP A 315 7.65 -22.45 -5.24
N PHE A 316 8.27 -21.32 -5.61
CA PHE A 316 7.55 -20.09 -5.83
C PHE A 316 6.45 -20.25 -6.87
N LEU A 317 6.75 -20.81 -8.04
CA LEU A 317 5.77 -21.03 -9.11
C LEU A 317 4.65 -21.98 -8.72
N ARG A 318 4.90 -22.90 -7.79
CA ARG A 318 3.90 -23.81 -7.24
C ARG A 318 2.87 -23.10 -6.36
N TYR A 319 3.30 -22.06 -5.65
CA TYR A 319 2.48 -21.35 -4.66
C TYR A 319 2.00 -19.99 -5.16
N PHE A 320 2.62 -19.41 -6.16
CA PHE A 320 2.22 -18.15 -6.74
C PHE A 320 0.89 -18.29 -7.47
N THR A 321 -0.09 -17.50 -7.06
CA THR A 321 -1.45 -17.54 -7.63
C THR A 321 -1.55 -16.94 -9.03
N GLY A 322 -0.56 -16.16 -9.43
CA GLY A 322 -0.58 -15.28 -10.60
C GLY A 322 -1.09 -13.87 -10.28
N ARG A 323 -1.68 -13.67 -9.09
CA ARG A 323 -2.19 -12.36 -8.68
C ARG A 323 -1.09 -11.48 -8.12
N ALA A 324 -1.02 -10.24 -8.61
CA ALA A 324 0.00 -9.28 -8.26
C ALA A 324 -0.55 -7.86 -8.18
N ILE A 325 0.19 -6.97 -7.50
CA ILE A 325 -0.06 -5.53 -7.54
C ILE A 325 1.22 -4.87 -8.06
N ALA A 326 1.10 -4.19 -9.19
CA ALA A 326 2.16 -3.41 -9.79
C ALA A 326 2.10 -1.98 -9.28
N LEU A 327 3.26 -1.41 -8.98
CA LEU A 327 3.41 -0.02 -8.59
C LEU A 327 4.54 0.62 -9.40
N ARG A 328 4.31 1.81 -9.93
CA ARG A 328 5.31 2.60 -10.66
C ARG A 328 5.75 3.80 -9.84
N ARG A 329 6.95 4.27 -10.12
CA ARG A 329 7.44 5.50 -9.52
C ARG A 329 6.48 6.65 -9.79
N LYS A 330 6.14 7.42 -8.76
CA LYS A 330 5.29 8.61 -8.91
C LYS A 330 6.04 9.76 -9.59
N PRO A 331 5.31 10.68 -10.27
CA PRO A 331 5.85 11.98 -10.66
C PRO A 331 6.39 12.73 -9.43
N ARG A 332 7.44 13.55 -9.62
CA ARG A 332 8.09 14.28 -8.51
C ARG A 332 7.14 15.23 -7.77
N ASP A 333 6.17 15.79 -8.48
CA ASP A 333 5.25 16.80 -7.96
C ASP A 333 3.94 16.22 -7.42
N ALA A 334 3.80 14.89 -7.40
CA ALA A 334 2.62 14.25 -6.88
C ALA A 334 2.60 14.31 -5.35
N ALA A 335 1.61 15.00 -4.80
CA ALA A 335 1.37 15.05 -3.36
C ALA A 335 0.92 13.68 -2.84
N ALA A 336 1.37 13.32 -1.64
CA ALA A 336 0.87 12.17 -0.92
C ALA A 336 -0.25 12.62 0.01
N ASP A 337 -1.48 12.20 -0.29
CA ASP A 337 -2.66 12.56 0.49
C ASP A 337 -3.55 11.33 0.71
N LEU A 338 -3.31 10.63 1.80
CA LEU A 338 -4.17 9.52 2.23
C LEU A 338 -5.49 10.08 2.77
N PRO A 339 -6.64 9.54 2.37
CA PRO A 339 -7.95 10.14 2.64
C PRO A 339 -8.34 10.17 4.12
N ASN A 340 -7.76 9.30 4.93
CA ASN A 340 -8.05 9.17 6.36
C ASN A 340 -6.99 9.80 7.26
N ARG A 341 -5.98 10.48 6.68
CA ARG A 341 -4.82 10.95 7.42
C ARG A 341 -4.78 12.47 7.53
N VAL A 342 -4.49 12.94 8.75
CA VAL A 342 -4.16 14.34 9.04
C VAL A 342 -2.75 14.39 9.60
N ARG A 343 -1.82 15.06 8.94
CA ARG A 343 -0.49 15.34 9.48
C ARG A 343 -0.56 16.50 10.45
N CYS A 344 -0.03 16.29 11.65
CA CYS A 344 -0.03 17.24 12.74
C CYS A 344 1.40 17.51 13.21
N ASP A 345 1.57 18.62 13.91
CA ASP A 345 2.72 18.84 14.77
C ASP A 345 2.46 18.24 16.16
N LEU A 346 3.49 18.13 16.99
CA LEU A 346 3.38 17.71 18.37
C LEU A 346 3.92 18.77 19.32
N ALA A 347 3.07 19.23 20.23
CA ALA A 347 3.48 20.00 21.39
C ALA A 347 3.79 19.08 22.56
N ARG A 348 4.85 19.36 23.29
CA ARG A 348 5.22 18.64 24.51
C ARG A 348 4.63 19.33 25.74
N SER A 349 4.17 18.52 26.71
CA SER A 349 3.75 19.05 28.02
C SER A 349 4.94 19.69 28.77
N GLU A 350 4.67 20.57 29.73
CA GLU A 350 5.70 21.24 30.54
C GLU A 350 6.58 20.26 31.32
N ASP A 351 5.98 19.16 31.81
CA ASP A 351 6.71 18.08 32.51
C ASP A 351 7.43 17.11 31.54
N GLY A 352 7.22 17.28 30.25
CA GLY A 352 7.86 16.50 29.19
C GLY A 352 7.40 15.05 29.04
N ARG A 353 6.30 14.66 29.71
CA ARG A 353 5.79 13.29 29.72
C ARG A 353 4.72 13.03 28.67
N CYS A 354 3.97 14.06 28.30
CA CYS A 354 2.85 13.96 27.38
C CYS A 354 3.08 14.79 26.13
N TYR A 355 2.40 14.41 25.06
CA TYR A 355 2.39 15.11 23.79
C TYR A 355 0.96 15.38 23.35
N TYR A 356 0.76 16.52 22.72
CA TYR A 356 -0.53 16.94 22.18
C TYR A 356 -0.38 17.16 20.68
N PHE A 357 -1.32 16.67 19.91
CA PHE A 357 -1.38 17.02 18.51
C PHE A 357 -1.69 18.51 18.34
N GLU A 358 -1.03 19.15 17.39
CA GLU A 358 -1.24 20.54 17.03
C GLU A 358 -1.55 20.66 15.53
N GLN A 359 -2.51 21.51 15.23
CA GLN A 359 -2.78 21.95 13.87
C GLN A 359 -2.67 23.47 13.82
N ARG A 360 -1.82 23.99 12.93
CA ARG A 360 -1.62 25.43 12.75
C ARG A 360 -1.29 26.18 14.05
N GLY A 361 -0.52 25.56 14.94
CA GLY A 361 -0.12 26.13 16.22
C GLY A 361 -1.20 26.12 17.31
N GLN A 362 -2.31 25.41 17.09
CA GLN A 362 -3.35 25.21 18.11
C GLN A 362 -3.42 23.75 18.49
N ARG A 363 -3.58 23.49 19.81
CA ARG A 363 -3.77 22.14 20.30
C ARG A 363 -5.05 21.54 19.71
N ASP A 364 -4.93 20.32 19.21
CA ASP A 364 -6.02 19.49 18.69
C ASP A 364 -6.20 18.27 19.61
N PRO A 365 -6.89 18.41 20.75
CA PRO A 365 -7.02 17.36 21.73
C PRO A 365 -7.80 16.19 21.15
N LEU A 366 -7.41 14.96 21.54
CA LEU A 366 -8.14 13.77 21.16
C LEU A 366 -9.52 13.77 21.84
N PRO A 367 -10.62 13.47 21.13
CA PRO A 367 -11.97 13.41 21.67
C PRO A 367 -12.09 12.42 22.86
N ASP A 368 -13.07 12.65 23.75
CA ASP A 368 -13.29 11.76 24.91
C ASP A 368 -13.82 10.37 24.52
N ASP A 369 -14.56 10.30 23.42
CA ASP A 369 -15.07 9.07 22.81
C ASP A 369 -14.03 8.33 21.96
N PHE A 370 -12.79 8.79 22.00
CA PHE A 370 -11.68 8.21 21.27
C PHE A 370 -11.42 6.78 21.76
N SER A 371 -11.86 5.80 20.98
CA SER A 371 -11.64 4.37 21.25
C SER A 371 -10.58 3.76 20.33
N GLY A 372 -9.95 4.59 19.52
CA GLY A 372 -8.95 4.16 18.56
C GLY A 372 -7.61 3.81 19.20
N TRP A 373 -6.72 3.32 18.38
CA TRP A 373 -5.37 2.98 18.76
C TRP A 373 -4.50 4.21 18.87
N THR A 374 -3.71 4.24 19.92
CA THR A 374 -2.60 5.17 20.06
C THR A 374 -1.31 4.37 20.10
N ALA A 375 -0.38 4.70 19.22
CA ALA A 375 0.88 3.99 19.16
C ALA A 375 2.00 4.90 18.68
N TYR A 376 3.21 4.53 18.96
CA TYR A 376 4.37 5.12 18.35
C TYR A 376 5.27 4.02 17.78
N THR A 377 5.96 4.35 16.71
CA THR A 377 7.02 3.51 16.15
C THR A 377 8.32 4.26 16.22
N LEU A 378 9.34 3.62 16.80
CA LEU A 378 10.71 4.12 16.75
C LEU A 378 11.36 3.65 15.46
N HIS A 379 11.96 4.58 14.72
CA HIS A 379 12.77 4.23 13.58
C HIS A 379 14.07 5.06 13.56
N ASP A 380 15.15 4.48 13.14
CA ASP A 380 16.51 5.05 13.21
C ASP A 380 16.79 6.12 12.15
N GLY A 381 15.81 6.97 11.87
CA GLY A 381 16.04 8.25 11.23
C GLY A 381 16.48 8.24 9.78
N ILE A 382 16.53 7.10 9.12
CA ILE A 382 16.83 7.01 7.69
C ILE A 382 15.68 6.30 7.02
N ALA A 383 14.94 7.00 6.16
CA ALA A 383 13.80 6.46 5.40
C ALA A 383 14.16 5.18 4.61
N HIS A 384 15.40 4.84 4.52
CA HIS A 384 15.95 3.72 3.77
C HIS A 384 16.78 2.75 4.63
N ALA A 385 16.81 2.90 5.97
CA ALA A 385 17.59 1.99 6.80
C ALA A 385 16.92 0.61 6.85
N THR A 386 17.62 -0.38 6.35
CA THR A 386 17.21 -1.78 6.29
C THR A 386 17.08 -2.45 7.66
N THR A 387 17.53 -1.79 8.72
CA THR A 387 17.70 -2.36 10.06
C THR A 387 17.03 -1.53 11.16
N ALA A 388 16.11 -0.63 10.80
CA ALA A 388 15.39 0.15 11.78
C ALA A 388 14.60 -0.77 12.70
N HIS A 389 15.02 -0.88 13.96
CA HIS A 389 14.25 -1.57 14.99
C HIS A 389 12.99 -0.77 15.29
N ARG A 390 11.91 -1.12 14.60
CA ARG A 390 10.61 -0.53 14.86
C ARG A 390 10.01 -1.19 16.09
N THR A 391 9.75 -0.39 17.10
CA THR A 391 9.07 -0.86 18.30
C THR A 391 7.70 -0.23 18.34
N PHE A 392 6.68 -1.02 18.09
CA PHE A 392 5.30 -0.62 18.28
C PHE A 392 4.99 -0.60 19.78
N ARG A 393 4.41 0.52 20.29
CA ARG A 393 3.97 0.68 21.67
C ARG A 393 2.64 1.39 21.71
N ARG A 394 1.74 0.85 22.50
CA ARG A 394 0.49 1.52 22.82
C ARG A 394 0.75 2.67 23.78
N MET A 395 0.15 3.82 23.50
CA MET A 395 0.21 4.99 24.36
C MET A 395 -1.10 5.14 25.15
N GLU A 396 -1.01 5.77 26.31
CA GLU A 396 -2.19 6.11 27.10
C GLU A 396 -2.64 7.53 26.77
N ARG A 397 -3.96 7.69 26.58
CA ARG A 397 -4.58 8.99 26.42
C ARG A 397 -4.73 9.66 27.79
N THR A 398 -4.37 10.93 27.88
CA THR A 398 -4.64 11.74 29.06
C THR A 398 -6.07 12.25 29.07
N PRO A 399 -6.63 12.61 30.27
CA PRO A 399 -7.99 13.16 30.36
C PRO A 399 -8.20 14.43 29.52
N ASP A 400 -7.16 15.22 29.29
CA ASP A 400 -7.17 16.47 28.51
C ASP A 400 -6.82 16.25 27.02
N GLY A 401 -6.83 15.00 26.55
CA GLY A 401 -6.69 14.66 25.13
C GLY A 401 -5.27 14.59 24.61
N GLY A 402 -4.27 14.49 25.49
CA GLY A 402 -2.89 14.23 25.11
C GLY A 402 -2.55 12.73 25.05
N LEU A 403 -1.32 12.41 24.70
CA LEU A 403 -0.76 11.06 24.68
C LEU A 403 0.47 10.99 25.59
N CYS A 404 0.51 10.02 26.48
CA CYS A 404 1.64 9.78 27.35
C CYS A 404 2.54 8.66 26.81
N PHE A 405 3.84 8.96 26.80
CA PHE A 405 4.89 7.97 26.57
C PHE A 405 5.36 7.38 27.90
N PRO A 406 5.55 6.08 28.00
CA PRO A 406 6.31 5.51 29.10
C PRO A 406 7.77 6.02 29.02
N PRO A 407 8.28 6.67 30.08
CA PRO A 407 9.60 7.34 30.05
C PRO A 407 10.78 6.43 29.71
N GLU A 408 10.64 5.13 29.91
CA GLU A 408 11.70 4.12 29.79
C GLU A 408 11.92 3.63 28.33
N GLN A 409 11.10 4.10 27.39
CA GLN A 409 11.01 3.52 26.05
C GLN A 409 11.52 4.42 24.93
N LEU A 410 11.94 5.63 25.26
CA LEU A 410 12.47 6.57 24.28
C LEU A 410 13.99 6.39 24.12
N THR A 411 14.40 5.68 23.08
CA THR A 411 15.82 5.62 22.73
C THR A 411 16.25 7.00 22.21
N ALA A 412 17.20 7.62 22.90
CA ALA A 412 17.70 8.93 22.52
C ALA A 412 18.31 8.89 21.10
N GLY A 413 18.00 9.89 20.26
CA GLY A 413 18.60 10.11 18.94
C GLY A 413 17.82 9.57 17.74
N GLY A 414 16.69 8.89 17.94
CA GLY A 414 15.87 8.36 16.85
C GLY A 414 14.74 9.30 16.38
N ARG A 415 14.10 8.95 15.26
CA ARG A 415 12.81 9.52 14.85
C ARG A 415 11.69 8.64 15.43
N CYS A 416 10.68 9.27 15.96
CA CYS A 416 9.51 8.60 16.50
C CYS A 416 8.28 9.10 15.76
N SER A 417 7.52 8.20 15.15
CA SER A 417 6.21 8.51 14.58
C SER A 417 5.13 8.17 15.60
N VAL A 418 4.23 9.11 15.79
CA VAL A 418 3.09 9.00 16.71
C VAL A 418 1.84 9.10 15.90
N TYR A 419 0.91 8.18 16.11
CA TYR A 419 -0.39 8.27 15.49
C TYR A 419 -1.51 7.94 16.46
N ALA A 420 -2.67 8.53 16.18
CA ALA A 420 -3.90 8.28 16.92
C ALA A 420 -5.05 8.12 15.93
N VAL A 421 -5.84 7.08 16.13
CA VAL A 421 -6.94 6.72 15.22
C VAL A 421 -8.26 6.80 15.98
N ASP A 422 -9.27 7.41 15.40
CA ASP A 422 -10.62 7.45 15.95
C ASP A 422 -11.46 6.24 15.49
N GLN A 423 -12.70 6.16 15.99
CA GLN A 423 -13.64 5.08 15.68
C GLN A 423 -13.98 4.99 14.18
N THR A 424 -13.78 6.06 13.42
CA THR A 424 -14.05 6.10 11.99
C THR A 424 -12.84 5.69 11.14
N GLY A 425 -11.71 5.37 11.75
CA GLY A 425 -10.44 5.07 11.08
C GLY A 425 -9.70 6.34 10.63
N ARG A 426 -10.08 7.51 11.11
CA ARG A 426 -9.41 8.77 10.83
C ARG A 426 -8.17 8.90 11.70
N MET A 427 -7.02 9.17 11.06
CA MET A 427 -5.72 9.10 11.71
C MET A 427 -5.09 10.49 11.81
N ARG A 428 -4.62 10.84 13.01
CA ARG A 428 -3.66 11.91 13.23
C ARG A 428 -2.27 11.31 13.30
N VAL A 429 -1.34 11.86 12.54
CA VAL A 429 0.05 11.38 12.47
C VAL A 429 0.99 12.55 12.69
N ALA A 430 1.97 12.36 13.54
CA ALA A 430 3.03 13.33 13.77
C ALA A 430 4.39 12.64 13.94
N GLU A 431 5.45 13.36 13.67
CA GLU A 431 6.82 12.91 13.80
C GLU A 431 7.58 13.73 14.84
N VAL A 432 8.29 13.06 15.72
CA VAL A 432 9.16 13.69 16.73
C VAL A 432 10.59 13.23 16.52
N ARG A 433 11.51 14.18 16.52
CA ARG A 433 12.93 13.88 16.67
C ARG A 433 13.28 13.84 18.13
N LEU A 434 13.74 12.68 18.61
CA LEU A 434 14.23 12.55 19.96
C LEU A 434 15.60 13.21 20.09
N PRO A 435 15.91 13.89 21.21
CA PRO A 435 17.21 14.49 21.40
C PRO A 435 18.31 13.42 21.33
N ALA A 436 19.44 13.77 20.69
CA ALA A 436 20.60 12.89 20.67
C ALA A 436 21.05 12.57 22.11
N PRO A 437 21.55 11.36 22.37
CA PRO A 437 22.14 11.06 23.67
C PRO A 437 23.26 12.06 23.96
N PRO A 438 23.46 12.50 25.22
CA PRO A 438 24.55 13.34 25.57
C PRO A 438 25.86 12.66 25.10
N ARG A 439 26.69 13.38 24.39
CA ARG A 439 27.99 12.84 23.98
C ARG A 439 28.73 12.35 25.23
N PRO A 440 29.27 11.12 25.20
CA PRO A 440 30.09 10.67 26.32
C PRO A 440 31.21 11.71 26.54
N PRO A 441 31.54 12.04 27.80
CA PRO A 441 32.61 13.00 28.07
C PRO A 441 33.86 12.55 27.29
N VAL A 442 34.40 13.46 26.51
CA VAL A 442 35.68 13.22 25.80
C VAL A 442 36.67 12.83 26.86
N ALA A 443 37.16 11.59 26.77
CA ALA A 443 38.23 11.16 27.68
C ALA A 443 39.37 12.18 27.58
N PRO A 444 39.95 12.66 28.69
CA PRO A 444 41.08 13.57 28.64
C PRO A 444 42.20 12.91 27.81
N PRO A 445 42.91 13.70 27.01
CA PRO A 445 44.00 13.17 26.22
C PRO A 445 44.97 12.39 27.13
N ALA A 446 45.27 11.16 26.73
CA ALA A 446 46.21 10.33 27.47
C ALA A 446 47.51 11.14 27.72
N ALA A 447 47.93 11.20 28.99
CA ALA A 447 49.20 11.86 29.33
C ALA A 447 50.33 11.25 28.49
N PRO A 448 51.26 12.07 28.00
CA PRO A 448 52.37 11.57 27.19
C PRO A 448 53.11 10.49 27.98
N GLN A 449 53.17 9.30 27.42
CA GLN A 449 54.01 8.24 27.96
C GLN A 449 55.45 8.70 27.81
N ASN A 450 56.13 8.96 28.95
CA ASN A 450 57.58 9.18 28.96
C ASN A 450 58.24 7.86 28.55
N ASP A 451 58.88 7.86 27.40
CA ASP A 451 59.79 6.78 26.99
C ASP A 451 60.91 6.67 28.02
N PRO A 452 61.20 5.48 28.56
CA PRO A 452 62.35 5.27 29.39
C PRO A 452 63.62 5.43 28.53
N GLN A 453 64.46 6.41 28.89
CA GLN A 453 65.76 6.64 28.27
C GLN A 453 66.57 5.33 28.25
N SER A 454 66.97 4.96 27.05
CA SER A 454 67.97 3.93 26.83
C SER A 454 69.28 4.41 27.43
N THR A 455 69.63 3.90 28.59
CA THR A 455 71.01 4.01 29.12
C THR A 455 71.92 3.11 28.26
N GLY A 456 72.77 3.78 27.49
CA GLY A 456 73.88 3.12 26.82
C GLY A 456 74.82 2.51 27.81
N GLN A 457 75.22 1.29 27.55
CA GLN A 457 76.45 0.68 28.05
C GLN A 457 77.33 0.37 26.84
N SER A 458 78.32 1.25 26.67
CA SER A 458 79.55 0.90 26.01
C SER A 458 80.36 0.02 26.95
N ASP A 459 80.85 -1.11 26.45
CA ASP A 459 82.16 -1.61 26.78
C ASP A 459 82.57 -2.80 25.90
N LEU A 460 83.72 -2.63 25.21
CA LEU A 460 84.76 -3.53 24.68
C LEU A 460 84.33 -4.48 23.55
#